data_ae0f5b6223e9dbc6d1b4c30084ab67f2
#
_entry.id   ae0f5b6223e9dbc6d1b4c30084ab67f2
#
_cell.length_a   1.000
_cell.length_b   1.000
_cell.length_c   1.000
_cell.angle_alpha   90.00
_cell.angle_beta   90.00
_cell.angle_gamma   90.00
#
_symmetry.space_group_name_H-M   'P 1'
#
loop_
_entity.id
_entity.type
_entity.pdbx_description
1 polymer ?
#
loop_
_entity_poly.entity_id
_entity_poly.type
_entity_poly.pdbx_seq_one_letter_code
_entity_poly.pdbx_strand_id
1 'polypeptide(L)'
;IKAQGIMQPILVRQLSDGPNAGKYEIIAGERRFRASRLAGLNEVPVLVRDVPNEAAAAMALIENIQREDLNPLEEALGLQRLIKEFGLTHETAAQAVGRSRSAASNLLRLLNLAEPVQTMLMAGDIDMGHARALLGLDKAAQITAANQITAKKMSVREAESLVKKLSAEFSLVQQKPKKEKSRDIKRVEEELSDLLMAEVEVRI
;
A
#
# COMPACT_ATOMS: atom_id res chain seq x y z
N ILE A 1 -28.68 -17.59 -12.77
CA ILE A 1 -28.18 -18.97 -12.87
C ILE A 1 -29.33 -19.96 -12.96
N LYS A 2 -30.37 -19.90 -12.10
CA LYS A 2 -31.54 -20.84 -12.19
C LYS A 2 -32.23 -20.84 -13.54
N ALA A 3 -32.35 -19.71 -14.22
CA ALA A 3 -33.10 -19.58 -15.47
C ALA A 3 -32.25 -19.82 -16.73
N GLN A 4 -30.97 -19.46 -16.72
CA GLN A 4 -30.12 -19.44 -17.92
C GLN A 4 -28.80 -20.20 -17.75
N GLY A 5 -28.58 -20.86 -16.61
CA GLY A 5 -27.30 -21.51 -16.29
C GLY A 5 -26.16 -20.51 -16.04
N ILE A 6 -24.93 -20.99 -16.17
CA ILE A 6 -23.71 -20.18 -16.07
C ILE A 6 -23.33 -19.69 -17.48
N MET A 7 -23.41 -18.38 -17.70
CA MET A 7 -23.05 -17.76 -18.99
C MET A 7 -21.53 -17.67 -19.21
N GLN A 8 -20.77 -17.47 -18.16
CA GLN A 8 -19.29 -17.45 -18.20
C GLN A 8 -18.73 -18.68 -17.47
N PRO A 9 -17.92 -19.53 -18.13
CA PRO A 9 -17.35 -20.71 -17.50
C PRO A 9 -16.49 -20.36 -16.28
N ILE A 10 -16.41 -21.30 -15.35
CA ILE A 10 -15.52 -21.21 -14.17
C ILE A 10 -14.12 -21.58 -14.63
N LEU A 11 -13.12 -20.78 -14.31
CA LEU A 11 -11.73 -21.08 -14.61
C LEU A 11 -11.17 -22.04 -13.57
N VAL A 12 -10.67 -23.19 -14.03
CA VAL A 12 -10.13 -24.25 -13.18
C VAL A 12 -8.79 -24.74 -13.71
N ARG A 13 -8.00 -25.36 -12.82
CA ARG A 13 -6.84 -26.16 -13.21
C ARG A 13 -6.98 -27.58 -12.65
N GLN A 14 -6.37 -28.53 -13.29
CA GLN A 14 -6.27 -29.88 -12.78
C GLN A 14 -5.06 -29.98 -11.84
N LEU A 15 -5.25 -30.60 -10.68
CA LEU A 15 -4.18 -30.87 -9.74
C LEU A 15 -3.45 -32.14 -10.18
N SER A 16 -2.14 -32.02 -10.46
CA SER A 16 -1.30 -33.12 -10.91
C SER A 16 -0.74 -33.94 -9.75
N ASP A 17 -0.60 -33.33 -8.54
CA ASP A 17 0.13 -33.92 -7.44
C ASP A 17 -0.66 -33.90 -6.12
N GLY A 18 -0.24 -34.79 -5.20
CA GLY A 18 -0.77 -34.86 -3.84
C GLY A 18 -2.10 -35.64 -3.69
N PRO A 19 -2.75 -35.57 -2.51
CA PRO A 19 -3.95 -36.36 -2.20
C PRO A 19 -5.19 -35.97 -3.02
N ASN A 20 -5.12 -34.86 -3.74
CA ASN A 20 -6.18 -34.36 -4.62
C ASN A 20 -5.81 -34.45 -6.09
N ALA A 21 -4.79 -35.21 -6.48
CA ALA A 21 -4.42 -35.41 -7.88
C ALA A 21 -5.64 -35.85 -8.72
N GLY A 22 -5.80 -35.28 -9.90
CA GLY A 22 -6.94 -35.52 -10.78
C GLY A 22 -8.18 -34.69 -10.50
N LYS A 23 -8.26 -34.01 -9.33
CA LYS A 23 -9.34 -33.05 -9.06
C LYS A 23 -9.06 -31.70 -9.69
N TYR A 24 -10.08 -30.86 -9.72
CA TYR A 24 -9.99 -29.50 -10.25
C TYR A 24 -10.01 -28.47 -9.13
N GLU A 25 -9.11 -27.49 -9.20
CA GLU A 25 -9.06 -26.33 -8.32
C GLU A 25 -9.58 -25.10 -9.06
N ILE A 26 -10.47 -24.35 -8.40
CA ILE A 26 -11.02 -23.12 -8.96
C ILE A 26 -9.99 -22.02 -8.85
N ILE A 27 -9.57 -21.45 -10.00
CA ILE A 27 -8.72 -20.26 -10.08
C ILE A 27 -9.58 -19.00 -9.97
N ALA A 28 -10.69 -18.96 -10.73
CA ALA A 28 -11.62 -17.83 -10.76
C ALA A 28 -13.07 -18.29 -10.96
N GLY A 29 -14.01 -17.59 -10.31
CA GLY A 29 -15.43 -17.88 -10.43
C GLY A 29 -16.05 -18.61 -9.24
N GLU A 30 -15.47 -18.56 -8.05
CA GLU A 30 -15.98 -19.18 -6.80
C GLU A 30 -17.44 -18.78 -6.51
N ARG A 31 -17.82 -17.50 -6.70
CA ARG A 31 -19.20 -17.03 -6.50
C ARG A 31 -20.19 -17.71 -7.47
N ARG A 32 -19.76 -17.92 -8.71
CA ARG A 32 -20.56 -18.66 -9.74
C ARG A 32 -20.72 -20.12 -9.35
N PHE A 33 -19.66 -20.75 -8.85
CA PHE A 33 -19.69 -22.11 -8.36
C PHE A 33 -20.66 -22.27 -7.16
N ARG A 34 -20.55 -21.40 -6.16
CA ARG A 34 -21.48 -21.42 -5.01
C ARG A 34 -22.92 -21.18 -5.42
N ALA A 35 -23.14 -20.22 -6.30
CA ALA A 35 -24.48 -19.91 -6.79
C ALA A 35 -25.09 -21.04 -7.64
N SER A 36 -24.27 -21.80 -8.41
CA SER A 36 -24.74 -22.97 -9.15
C SER A 36 -25.15 -24.12 -8.22
N ARG A 37 -24.37 -24.35 -7.15
CA ARG A 37 -24.76 -25.33 -6.12
C ARG A 37 -26.08 -24.97 -5.42
N LEU A 38 -26.27 -23.69 -5.07
CA LEU A 38 -27.52 -23.20 -4.50
C LEU A 38 -28.68 -23.28 -5.49
N ALA A 39 -28.41 -23.22 -6.80
CA ALA A 39 -29.40 -23.38 -7.85
C ALA A 39 -29.74 -24.85 -8.14
N GLY A 40 -29.03 -25.82 -7.52
CA GLY A 40 -29.24 -27.25 -7.72
C GLY A 40 -28.65 -27.81 -9.02
N LEU A 41 -27.66 -27.11 -9.61
CA LEU A 41 -26.97 -27.58 -10.81
C LEU A 41 -25.95 -28.66 -10.42
N ASN A 42 -26.01 -29.83 -11.10
CA ASN A 42 -25.06 -30.93 -10.91
C ASN A 42 -23.79 -30.76 -11.76
N GLU A 43 -23.90 -30.02 -12.87
CA GLU A 43 -22.81 -29.78 -13.81
C GLU A 43 -22.71 -28.30 -14.12
N VAL A 44 -21.48 -27.84 -14.32
CA VAL A 44 -21.18 -26.44 -14.63
C VAL A 44 -20.13 -26.36 -15.73
N PRO A 45 -20.20 -25.39 -16.64
CA PRO A 45 -19.19 -25.20 -17.67
C PRO A 45 -17.91 -24.70 -17.01
N VAL A 46 -16.79 -25.36 -17.32
CA VAL A 46 -15.45 -24.99 -16.83
C VAL A 46 -14.49 -24.76 -17.99
N LEU A 47 -13.56 -23.84 -17.81
CA LEU A 47 -12.39 -23.67 -18.68
C LEU A 47 -11.17 -24.21 -17.92
N VAL A 48 -10.64 -25.33 -18.39
CA VAL A 48 -9.44 -25.93 -17.80
C VAL A 48 -8.20 -25.24 -18.37
N ARG A 49 -7.31 -24.76 -17.48
CA ARG A 49 -6.00 -24.23 -17.80
C ARG A 49 -4.94 -25.04 -17.09
N ASP A 50 -3.91 -25.39 -17.82
CA ASP A 50 -2.69 -25.97 -17.24
C ASP A 50 -1.75 -24.82 -16.87
N VAL A 51 -1.69 -24.51 -15.59
CA VAL A 51 -0.87 -23.41 -15.06
C VAL A 51 -0.15 -23.84 -13.79
N PRO A 52 1.13 -23.44 -13.60
CA PRO A 52 1.87 -23.69 -12.38
C PRO A 52 1.17 -23.13 -11.14
N ASN A 53 1.47 -23.70 -9.97
CA ASN A 53 0.85 -23.27 -8.70
C ASN A 53 0.97 -21.76 -8.45
N GLU A 54 2.15 -21.19 -8.68
CA GLU A 54 2.40 -19.76 -8.53
C GLU A 54 1.56 -18.90 -9.49
N ALA A 55 1.50 -19.31 -10.76
CA ALA A 55 0.71 -18.58 -11.75
C ALA A 55 -0.79 -18.64 -11.45
N ALA A 56 -1.31 -19.79 -10.99
CA ALA A 56 -2.70 -19.93 -10.57
C ALA A 56 -3.01 -19.04 -9.35
N ALA A 57 -2.13 -19.00 -8.36
CA ALA A 57 -2.28 -18.12 -7.19
C ALA A 57 -2.24 -16.64 -7.56
N ALA A 58 -1.33 -16.25 -8.47
CA ALA A 58 -1.28 -14.87 -8.99
C ALA A 58 -2.56 -14.50 -9.75
N MET A 59 -3.08 -15.39 -10.60
CA MET A 59 -4.34 -15.17 -11.32
C MET A 59 -5.53 -15.00 -10.38
N ALA A 60 -5.62 -15.82 -9.33
CA ALA A 60 -6.67 -15.72 -8.31
C ALA A 60 -6.59 -14.39 -7.54
N LEU A 61 -5.37 -13.95 -7.21
CA LEU A 61 -5.14 -12.67 -6.55
C LEU A 61 -5.51 -11.49 -7.46
N ILE A 62 -5.14 -11.55 -8.76
CA ILE A 62 -5.49 -10.52 -9.75
C ILE A 62 -7.03 -10.42 -9.89
N GLU A 63 -7.72 -11.54 -10.01
CA GLU A 63 -9.20 -11.56 -10.09
C GLU A 63 -9.82 -10.92 -8.85
N ASN A 64 -9.28 -11.23 -7.68
CA ASN A 64 -9.77 -10.63 -6.44
C ASN A 64 -9.53 -9.12 -6.36
N ILE A 65 -8.38 -8.63 -6.87
CA ILE A 65 -8.08 -7.17 -6.91
C ILE A 65 -8.98 -6.44 -7.93
N GLN A 66 -9.41 -7.10 -8.99
CA GLN A 66 -10.29 -6.52 -10.03
C GLN A 66 -11.77 -6.41 -9.60
N ARG A 67 -12.11 -6.76 -8.36
CA ARG A 67 -13.47 -6.60 -7.84
C ARG A 67 -13.80 -5.12 -7.64
N GLU A 68 -15.05 -4.75 -7.97
CA GLU A 68 -15.53 -3.36 -7.86
C GLU A 68 -15.75 -2.89 -6.41
N ASP A 69 -15.82 -3.82 -5.46
CA ASP A 69 -16.15 -3.56 -4.06
C ASP A 69 -14.93 -3.40 -3.13
N LEU A 70 -13.71 -3.38 -3.69
CA LEU A 70 -12.48 -3.18 -2.90
C LEU A 70 -12.26 -1.71 -2.52
N ASN A 71 -11.82 -1.50 -1.29
CA ASN A 71 -11.32 -0.19 -0.90
C ASN A 71 -9.88 0.05 -1.41
N PRO A 72 -9.43 1.32 -1.49
CA PRO A 72 -8.11 1.65 -2.02
C PRO A 72 -6.93 1.02 -1.29
N LEU A 73 -7.04 0.75 0.01
CA LEU A 73 -5.97 0.11 0.79
C LEU A 73 -5.92 -1.39 0.55
N GLU A 74 -7.07 -2.05 0.39
CA GLU A 74 -7.12 -3.47 -0.01
C GLU A 74 -6.52 -3.67 -1.41
N GLU A 75 -6.85 -2.78 -2.36
CA GLU A 75 -6.24 -2.79 -3.69
C GLU A 75 -4.70 -2.59 -3.61
N ALA A 76 -4.25 -1.66 -2.78
CA ALA A 76 -2.82 -1.41 -2.54
C ALA A 76 -2.11 -2.63 -1.93
N LEU A 77 -2.72 -3.31 -0.96
CA LEU A 77 -2.19 -4.53 -0.34
C LEU A 77 -2.12 -5.67 -1.35
N GLY A 78 -3.15 -5.84 -2.17
CA GLY A 78 -3.16 -6.83 -3.25
C GLY A 78 -2.04 -6.59 -4.27
N LEU A 79 -1.86 -5.34 -4.71
CA LEU A 79 -0.73 -4.95 -5.57
C LEU A 79 0.62 -5.22 -4.93
N GLN A 80 0.77 -4.91 -3.64
CA GLN A 80 2.01 -5.17 -2.91
C GLN A 80 2.32 -6.67 -2.84
N ARG A 81 1.30 -7.52 -2.65
CA ARG A 81 1.45 -8.96 -2.66
C ARG A 81 1.87 -9.47 -4.04
N LEU A 82 1.27 -8.99 -5.13
CA LEU A 82 1.69 -9.35 -6.49
C LEU A 82 3.17 -9.05 -6.73
N ILE A 83 3.66 -7.92 -6.22
CA ILE A 83 5.06 -7.54 -6.37
C ILE A 83 5.98 -8.41 -5.49
N LYS A 84 5.63 -8.60 -4.20
CA LYS A 84 6.51 -9.27 -3.23
C LYS A 84 6.51 -10.78 -3.34
N GLU A 85 5.32 -11.39 -3.51
CA GLU A 85 5.14 -12.84 -3.49
C GLU A 85 5.38 -13.47 -4.87
N PHE A 86 5.03 -12.76 -5.95
CA PHE A 86 5.14 -13.27 -7.32
C PHE A 86 6.24 -12.60 -8.16
N GLY A 87 7.05 -11.72 -7.56
CA GLY A 87 8.19 -11.09 -8.21
C GLY A 87 7.83 -10.17 -9.38
N LEU A 88 6.58 -9.70 -9.47
CA LEU A 88 6.16 -8.79 -10.52
C LEU A 88 6.78 -7.41 -10.34
N THR A 89 7.08 -6.73 -11.44
CA THR A 89 7.45 -5.32 -11.40
C THR A 89 6.22 -4.45 -11.13
N HIS A 90 6.42 -3.21 -10.67
CA HIS A 90 5.32 -2.25 -10.50
C HIS A 90 4.49 -2.06 -11.76
N GLU A 91 5.13 -2.12 -12.93
CA GLU A 91 4.47 -1.95 -14.22
C GLU A 91 3.64 -3.17 -14.61
N THR A 92 4.23 -4.38 -14.52
CA THR A 92 3.50 -5.61 -14.83
C THR A 92 2.37 -5.89 -13.85
N ALA A 93 2.53 -5.57 -12.57
CA ALA A 93 1.46 -5.67 -11.59
C ALA A 93 0.31 -4.68 -11.89
N ALA A 94 0.63 -3.43 -12.24
CA ALA A 94 -0.38 -2.45 -12.64
C ALA A 94 -1.16 -2.90 -13.88
N GLN A 95 -0.48 -3.36 -14.92
CA GLN A 95 -1.10 -3.88 -16.14
C GLN A 95 -1.99 -5.08 -15.86
N ALA A 96 -1.55 -6.02 -15.02
CA ALA A 96 -2.31 -7.21 -14.65
C ALA A 96 -3.66 -6.88 -14.00
N VAL A 97 -3.73 -5.81 -13.20
CA VAL A 97 -4.97 -5.37 -12.55
C VAL A 97 -5.73 -4.31 -13.35
N GLY A 98 -5.31 -3.98 -14.57
CA GLY A 98 -5.97 -3.00 -15.44
C GLY A 98 -5.79 -1.55 -15.00
N ARG A 99 -4.71 -1.24 -14.26
CA ARG A 99 -4.38 0.12 -13.80
C ARG A 99 -3.18 0.69 -14.55
N SER A 100 -3.10 2.02 -14.64
CA SER A 100 -1.89 2.68 -15.10
C SER A 100 -0.77 2.54 -14.04
N ARG A 101 0.49 2.57 -14.47
CA ARG A 101 1.65 2.57 -13.58
C ARG A 101 1.58 3.67 -12.52
N SER A 102 1.15 4.87 -12.91
CA SER A 102 0.99 6.00 -11.99
C SER A 102 -0.10 5.77 -10.96
N ALA A 103 -1.25 5.19 -11.35
CA ALA A 103 -2.34 4.85 -10.44
C ALA A 103 -1.89 3.78 -9.41
N ALA A 104 -1.25 2.71 -9.87
CA ALA A 104 -0.72 1.66 -8.99
C ALA A 104 0.35 2.21 -8.03
N SER A 105 1.25 3.07 -8.50
CA SER A 105 2.24 3.73 -7.63
C SER A 105 1.59 4.60 -6.56
N ASN A 106 0.53 5.34 -6.90
CA ASN A 106 -0.21 6.14 -5.93
C ASN A 106 -0.93 5.27 -4.88
N LEU A 107 -1.51 4.15 -5.28
CA LEU A 107 -2.11 3.18 -4.35
C LEU A 107 -1.06 2.60 -3.39
N LEU A 108 0.06 2.11 -3.91
CA LEU A 108 1.13 1.56 -3.08
C LEU A 108 1.68 2.56 -2.05
N ARG A 109 1.73 3.86 -2.41
CA ARG A 109 2.15 4.91 -1.47
C ARG A 109 1.20 5.06 -0.27
N LEU A 110 -0.09 4.72 -0.40
CA LEU A 110 -1.04 4.80 0.73
C LEU A 110 -0.66 3.87 1.88
N LEU A 111 0.06 2.79 1.61
CA LEU A 111 0.56 1.88 2.64
C LEU A 111 1.62 2.52 3.55
N ASN A 112 2.18 3.67 3.14
CA ASN A 112 3.14 4.44 3.95
C ASN A 112 2.45 5.44 4.90
N LEU A 113 1.12 5.58 4.84
CA LEU A 113 0.38 6.40 5.79
C LEU A 113 0.45 5.81 7.20
N ALA A 114 0.31 6.67 8.20
CA ALA A 114 0.13 6.24 9.58
C ALA A 114 -1.18 5.45 9.72
N GLU A 115 -1.20 4.41 10.52
CA GLU A 115 -2.36 3.52 10.69
C GLU A 115 -3.68 4.25 11.04
N PRO A 116 -3.70 5.26 11.95
CA PRO A 116 -4.91 6.04 12.20
C PRO A 116 -5.41 6.77 10.95
N VAL A 117 -4.50 7.26 10.10
CA VAL A 117 -4.85 7.97 8.87
C VAL A 117 -5.41 7.00 7.81
N GLN A 118 -4.88 5.78 7.75
CA GLN A 118 -5.46 4.71 6.92
C GLN A 118 -6.88 4.38 7.37
N THR A 119 -7.11 4.29 8.68
CA THR A 119 -8.45 4.06 9.25
C THR A 119 -9.43 5.18 8.87
N MET A 120 -9.03 6.46 8.95
CA MET A 120 -9.84 7.59 8.53
C MET A 120 -10.17 7.54 7.02
N LEU A 121 -9.21 7.12 6.19
CA LEU A 121 -9.44 6.93 4.75
C LEU A 121 -10.47 5.84 4.49
N MET A 122 -10.40 4.73 5.22
CA MET A 122 -11.35 3.62 5.09
C MET A 122 -12.74 3.97 5.60
N ALA A 123 -12.84 4.77 6.65
CA ALA A 123 -14.10 5.28 7.19
C ALA A 123 -14.76 6.33 6.29
N GLY A 124 -14.00 6.90 5.32
CA GLY A 124 -14.48 7.98 4.47
C GLY A 124 -14.42 9.36 5.13
N ASP A 125 -13.74 9.49 6.26
CA ASP A 125 -13.52 10.77 6.96
C ASP A 125 -12.60 11.70 6.16
N ILE A 126 -11.70 11.10 5.39
CA ILE A 126 -10.83 11.77 4.42
C ILE A 126 -10.89 11.02 3.09
N ASP A 127 -10.69 11.74 2.00
CA ASP A 127 -10.64 11.15 0.66
C ASP A 127 -9.20 10.88 0.17
N MET A 128 -9.08 10.28 -1.01
CA MET A 128 -7.80 9.94 -1.65
C MET A 128 -6.89 11.16 -1.88
N GLY A 129 -7.47 12.33 -2.12
CA GLY A 129 -6.72 13.58 -2.32
C GLY A 129 -6.03 14.01 -1.03
N HIS A 130 -6.76 14.00 0.08
CA HIS A 130 -6.23 14.27 1.42
C HIS A 130 -5.14 13.28 1.81
N ALA A 131 -5.39 11.98 1.62
CA ALA A 131 -4.44 10.92 1.91
C ALA A 131 -3.12 11.10 1.15
N ARG A 132 -3.17 11.47 -0.14
CA ARG A 132 -1.97 11.74 -0.95
C ARG A 132 -1.20 12.97 -0.46
N ALA A 133 -1.90 14.05 -0.10
CA ALA A 133 -1.26 15.24 0.45
C ALA A 133 -0.47 14.90 1.74
N LEU A 134 -1.06 14.12 2.63
CA LEU A 134 -0.48 13.72 3.92
C LEU A 134 0.79 12.89 3.78
N LEU A 135 1.01 12.19 2.67
CA LEU A 135 2.23 11.39 2.42
C LEU A 135 3.53 12.22 2.43
N GLY A 136 3.44 13.55 2.33
CA GLY A 136 4.60 14.45 2.43
C GLY A 136 5.09 14.71 3.85
N LEU A 137 4.37 14.23 4.86
CA LEU A 137 4.68 14.43 6.29
C LEU A 137 5.19 13.14 6.93
N ASP A 138 5.89 13.27 8.07
CA ASP A 138 6.15 12.13 8.95
C ASP A 138 4.86 11.61 9.61
N LYS A 139 4.90 10.39 10.16
CA LYS A 139 3.71 9.73 10.68
C LYS A 139 2.99 10.49 11.80
N ALA A 140 3.71 11.20 12.66
CA ALA A 140 3.13 11.97 13.75
C ALA A 140 2.41 13.22 13.22
N ALA A 141 3.07 13.94 12.30
CA ALA A 141 2.49 15.08 11.62
C ALA A 141 1.29 14.69 10.72
N GLN A 142 1.33 13.51 10.08
CA GLN A 142 0.20 12.97 9.33
C GLN A 142 -1.06 12.87 10.20
N ILE A 143 -0.95 12.29 11.40
CA ILE A 143 -2.09 12.12 12.33
C ILE A 143 -2.64 13.48 12.75
N THR A 144 -1.77 14.41 13.13
CA THR A 144 -2.16 15.75 13.55
C THR A 144 -2.86 16.51 12.42
N ALA A 145 -2.31 16.45 11.20
CA ALA A 145 -2.88 17.11 10.04
C ALA A 145 -4.21 16.45 9.61
N ALA A 146 -4.32 15.13 9.65
CA ALA A 146 -5.56 14.41 9.33
C ALA A 146 -6.69 14.81 10.28
N ASN A 147 -6.43 14.88 11.59
CA ASN A 147 -7.40 15.35 12.57
C ASN A 147 -7.86 16.79 12.30
N GLN A 148 -6.95 17.69 11.91
CA GLN A 148 -7.31 19.06 11.54
C GLN A 148 -8.16 19.13 10.27
N ILE A 149 -7.82 18.33 9.26
CA ILE A 149 -8.58 18.23 8.00
C ILE A 149 -10.01 17.78 8.28
N THR A 150 -10.18 16.72 9.06
CA THR A 150 -11.50 16.18 9.42
C THR A 150 -12.31 17.18 10.27
N ALA A 151 -11.70 17.74 11.32
CA ALA A 151 -12.38 18.67 12.22
C ALA A 151 -12.86 19.95 11.51
N LYS A 152 -12.08 20.46 10.55
CA LYS A 152 -12.40 21.69 9.80
C LYS A 152 -13.08 21.43 8.47
N LYS A 153 -13.32 20.16 8.11
CA LYS A 153 -13.88 19.74 6.80
C LYS A 153 -13.17 20.41 5.62
N MET A 154 -11.84 20.39 5.65
CA MET A 154 -11.02 21.06 4.66
C MET A 154 -11.16 20.40 3.29
N SER A 155 -11.10 21.21 2.23
CA SER A 155 -10.94 20.73 0.87
C SER A 155 -9.53 20.19 0.63
N VAL A 156 -9.33 19.40 -0.42
CA VAL A 156 -8.00 18.86 -0.79
C VAL A 156 -6.95 19.98 -0.97
N ARG A 157 -7.34 21.11 -1.58
CA ARG A 157 -6.44 22.26 -1.78
C ARG A 157 -6.01 22.91 -0.45
N GLU A 158 -6.93 23.01 0.50
CA GLU A 158 -6.61 23.53 1.85
C GLU A 158 -5.70 22.57 2.61
N ALA A 159 -5.94 21.26 2.49
CA ALA A 159 -5.08 20.22 3.06
C ALA A 159 -3.67 20.26 2.46
N GLU A 160 -3.53 20.41 1.15
CA GLU A 160 -2.22 20.58 0.49
C GLU A 160 -1.48 21.83 1.00
N SER A 161 -2.21 22.93 1.21
CA SER A 161 -1.64 24.16 1.77
C SER A 161 -1.21 23.98 3.22
N LEU A 162 -2.00 23.26 4.03
CA LEU A 162 -1.66 22.91 5.40
C LEU A 162 -0.40 22.06 5.46
N VAL A 163 -0.33 20.99 4.66
CA VAL A 163 0.83 20.09 4.57
C VAL A 163 2.09 20.87 4.19
N LYS A 164 1.99 21.77 3.20
CA LYS A 164 3.12 22.61 2.78
C LYS A 164 3.64 23.50 3.91
N LYS A 165 2.74 24.10 4.70
CA LYS A 165 3.12 24.90 5.88
C LYS A 165 3.82 24.03 6.94
N LEU A 166 3.23 22.89 7.32
CA LEU A 166 3.80 21.98 8.31
C LEU A 166 5.17 21.46 7.88
N SER A 167 5.33 21.09 6.61
CA SER A 167 6.60 20.64 6.05
C SER A 167 7.68 21.73 6.11
N ALA A 168 7.32 22.99 5.84
CA ALA A 168 8.24 24.12 5.93
C ALA A 168 8.67 24.41 7.40
N GLU A 169 7.72 24.37 8.34
CA GLU A 169 8.00 24.54 9.77
C GLU A 169 8.93 23.43 10.30
N PHE A 170 8.71 22.19 9.89
CA PHE A 170 9.58 21.05 10.25
C PHE A 170 11.00 21.21 9.69
N SER A 171 11.13 21.70 8.46
CA SER A 171 12.44 21.95 7.85
C SER A 171 13.21 23.06 8.58
N LEU A 172 12.52 24.09 9.07
CA LEU A 172 13.10 25.17 9.86
C LEU A 172 13.53 24.70 11.27
N VAL A 173 12.78 23.76 11.87
CA VAL A 173 13.13 23.19 13.19
C VAL A 173 14.37 22.28 13.10
N GLN A 174 14.52 21.53 12.00
CA GLN A 174 15.70 20.69 11.77
C GLN A 174 16.94 21.50 11.39
N GLN A 175 16.78 22.72 10.90
CA GLN A 175 17.87 23.65 10.60
C GLN A 175 18.23 24.55 11.78
N LYS A 176 17.77 24.28 13.01
CA LYS A 176 18.34 24.95 14.18
C LYS A 176 19.85 24.69 14.16
N PRO A 177 20.68 25.76 14.11
CA PRO A 177 22.12 25.59 14.06
C PRO A 177 22.52 24.73 15.25
N LYS A 178 23.41 23.73 15.04
CA LYS A 178 24.15 23.08 16.12
C LYS A 178 24.57 24.21 17.08
N LYS A 179 24.19 24.12 18.37
CA LYS A 179 24.60 25.10 19.36
C LYS A 179 26.06 25.35 19.11
N GLU A 180 26.41 26.59 18.72
CA GLU A 180 27.83 26.95 18.63
C GLU A 180 28.44 26.64 19.98
N LYS A 181 29.47 25.80 19.98
CA LYS A 181 30.24 25.52 21.19
C LYS A 181 30.65 26.86 21.81
N SER A 182 30.44 27.04 23.12
CA SER A 182 30.78 28.30 23.79
C SER A 182 32.26 28.61 23.54
N ARG A 183 32.62 29.89 23.58
CA ARG A 183 34.06 30.30 23.44
C ARG A 183 34.96 29.56 24.37
N ASP A 184 34.48 29.26 25.58
CA ASP A 184 35.25 28.55 26.61
C ASP A 184 35.53 27.08 26.20
N ILE A 185 34.56 26.41 25.55
CA ILE A 185 34.74 25.03 25.07
C ILE A 185 35.75 24.98 23.92
N LYS A 186 35.67 25.91 22.98
CA LYS A 186 36.66 25.99 21.89
C LYS A 186 38.08 26.25 22.42
N ARG A 187 38.22 27.11 23.44
CA ARG A 187 39.49 27.39 24.08
C ARG A 187 40.05 26.15 24.78
N VAL A 188 39.22 25.39 25.47
CA VAL A 188 39.61 24.12 26.11
C VAL A 188 40.00 23.07 25.08
N GLU A 189 39.28 22.99 23.93
CA GLU A 189 39.65 22.10 22.82
C GLU A 189 41.02 22.47 22.24
N GLU A 190 41.30 23.77 22.03
CA GLU A 190 42.59 24.25 21.54
C GLU A 190 43.72 23.96 22.56
N GLU A 191 43.55 24.30 23.85
CA GLU A 191 44.52 24.05 24.88
C GLU A 191 44.85 22.56 25.06
N LEU A 192 43.83 21.68 25.02
CA LEU A 192 44.02 20.23 25.10
C LEU A 192 44.65 19.64 23.84
N SER A 193 44.31 20.16 22.66
CA SER A 193 44.88 19.70 21.39
C SER A 193 46.38 20.03 21.32
N ASP A 194 46.78 21.23 21.79
CA ASP A 194 48.19 21.65 21.87
C ASP A 194 48.98 20.81 22.88
N LEU A 195 48.39 20.50 24.04
CA LEU A 195 49.00 19.71 25.09
C LEU A 195 49.20 18.25 24.72
N LEU A 196 48.26 17.68 24.00
CA LEU A 196 48.21 16.25 23.60
C LEU A 196 48.81 16.00 22.23
N MET A 197 49.17 17.03 21.46
CA MET A 197 49.62 16.96 20.07
C MET A 197 48.65 16.15 19.20
N ALA A 198 47.34 16.21 19.51
CA ALA A 198 46.29 15.47 18.85
C ALA A 198 45.00 16.30 18.81
N GLU A 199 44.18 16.13 17.77
CA GLU A 199 42.89 16.83 17.64
C GLU A 199 41.91 16.35 18.73
N VAL A 200 41.47 17.26 19.60
CA VAL A 200 40.49 16.98 20.67
C VAL A 200 39.18 17.65 20.39
N GLU A 201 38.11 16.88 20.40
CA GLU A 201 36.71 17.35 20.23
C GLU A 201 35.91 17.07 21.50
N VAL A 202 35.37 18.11 22.14
CA VAL A 202 34.41 17.99 23.27
C VAL A 202 33.01 17.83 22.73
N ARG A 203 32.36 16.69 23.00
CA ARG A 203 30.94 16.44 22.67
C ARG A 203 30.08 16.82 23.86
N ILE A 204 29.08 17.69 23.61
CA ILE A 204 28.08 18.14 24.57
C ILE A 204 26.73 17.48 24.27
#